data_84911087729b571a3c47123fceb8cc4c
#
_entry.id   84911087729b571a3c47123fceb8cc4c
#
_cell.length_a   1.000
_cell.length_b   1.000
_cell.length_c   1.000
_cell.angle_alpha   90.00
_cell.angle_beta   90.00
_cell.angle_gamma   90.00
#
_symmetry.space_group_name_H-M   'P 1'
#
loop_
_entity.id
_entity.type
_entity.pdbx_description
1 polymer ?
#
loop_
_entity_poly.entity_id
_entity_poly.type
_entity_poly.pdbx_seq_one_letter_code
_entity_poly.pdbx_strand_id
1 'polypeptide(L)'
;QKKALSCRGLVMFGDEASFWLDGSLHRTWARVGVQPHVDTFGMRKTAHVFGAVSVEERPRFRYLFAPVFNGDTFLIFLKHLVKRSRRKLFLILDNGPCHNLKDDGKAWLGRNRHRIELFRLPPYSPNYNPTEGAWKETKKRTTHNRFFRTTDERDAALVGTFTAFQSNPVLLAGHVARFI
;
A
#
# COMPACT_ATOMS: atom_id res chain seq x y z
N GLN A 1 19.61 -1.66 4.77
CA GLN A 1 19.43 -1.77 6.23
C GLN A 1 20.58 -1.09 6.99
N LYS A 2 21.86 -1.39 6.74
CA LYS A 2 23.01 -0.81 7.47
C LYS A 2 22.94 0.72 7.58
N LYS A 3 22.66 1.43 6.45
CA LYS A 3 22.53 2.90 6.44
C LYS A 3 21.35 3.40 7.28
N ALA A 4 20.24 2.68 7.32
CA ALA A 4 19.09 3.06 8.14
C ALA A 4 19.37 2.85 9.63
N LEU A 5 20.05 1.75 9.99
CA LEU A 5 20.46 1.48 11.37
C LEU A 5 21.42 2.55 11.90
N SER A 6 22.43 2.97 11.12
CA SER A 6 23.41 3.95 11.55
C SER A 6 22.82 5.32 11.88
N CYS A 7 21.70 5.71 11.26
CA CYS A 7 21.04 7.01 11.51
C CYS A 7 19.68 6.86 12.20
N ARG A 8 19.35 5.71 12.79
CA ARG A 8 18.04 5.39 13.40
C ARG A 8 16.87 5.71 12.46
N GLY A 9 17.08 5.52 11.16
CA GLY A 9 16.07 5.73 10.13
C GLY A 9 14.95 4.69 10.17
N LEU A 10 13.92 4.90 9.38
CA LEU A 10 12.79 3.99 9.20
C LEU A 10 12.81 3.43 7.78
N VAL A 11 12.97 2.13 7.65
CA VAL A 11 12.86 1.43 6.35
C VAL A 11 11.38 1.15 6.10
N MET A 12 10.90 1.56 4.93
CA MET A 12 9.56 1.28 4.46
C MET A 12 9.61 0.75 3.03
N PHE A 13 8.68 -0.13 2.71
CA PHE A 13 8.41 -0.53 1.34
C PHE A 13 7.12 0.13 0.89
N GLY A 14 7.16 0.75 -0.28
CA GLY A 14 6.02 1.40 -0.90
C GLY A 14 5.56 0.67 -2.14
N ASP A 15 4.27 0.78 -2.43
CA ASP A 15 3.62 0.15 -3.56
C ASP A 15 2.27 0.81 -3.85
N GLU A 16 1.67 0.50 -4.97
CA GLU A 16 0.31 0.91 -5.31
C GLU A 16 -0.63 -0.27 -5.49
N ALA A 17 -1.89 -0.03 -5.15
CA ALA A 17 -2.96 -0.99 -5.41
C ALA A 17 -4.24 -0.31 -5.91
N SER A 18 -4.93 -1.02 -6.80
CA SER A 18 -6.25 -0.63 -7.29
C SER A 18 -7.30 -1.57 -6.73
N PHE A 19 -8.40 -0.97 -6.25
CA PHE A 19 -9.55 -1.70 -5.72
C PHE A 19 -10.80 -1.33 -6.52
N TRP A 20 -11.36 -2.29 -7.20
CA TRP A 20 -12.56 -2.09 -8.02
C TRP A 20 -13.81 -2.02 -7.15
N LEU A 21 -14.86 -1.39 -7.66
CA LEU A 21 -16.17 -1.38 -7.03
C LEU A 21 -16.73 -2.81 -6.96
N ASP A 22 -16.66 -3.53 -8.07
CA ASP A 22 -16.95 -4.95 -8.10
C ASP A 22 -15.80 -5.70 -7.43
N GLY A 23 -16.11 -6.33 -6.30
CA GLY A 23 -15.13 -7.08 -5.54
C GLY A 23 -14.55 -8.25 -6.34
N SER A 24 -13.36 -8.67 -5.98
CA SER A 24 -12.72 -9.83 -6.60
C SER A 24 -13.34 -11.15 -6.09
N LEU A 25 -13.64 -12.06 -7.02
CA LEU A 25 -14.09 -13.41 -6.66
C LEU A 25 -12.92 -14.23 -6.10
N HIS A 26 -13.18 -14.92 -5.01
CA HIS A 26 -12.21 -15.79 -4.35
C HIS A 26 -12.89 -17.07 -3.85
N ARG A 27 -12.13 -18.16 -3.78
CA ARG A 27 -12.64 -19.43 -3.23
C ARG A 27 -13.17 -19.21 -1.82
N THR A 28 -14.38 -19.74 -1.56
CA THR A 28 -15.03 -19.69 -0.26
C THR A 28 -15.71 -21.02 0.06
N TRP A 29 -16.06 -21.21 1.32
CA TRP A 29 -16.81 -22.38 1.75
C TRP A 29 -18.29 -22.19 1.44
N ALA A 30 -18.95 -23.26 0.96
CA ALA A 30 -20.38 -23.34 0.74
C ALA A 30 -20.87 -24.71 1.06
N ARG A 31 -22.20 -24.88 1.19
CA ARG A 31 -22.81 -26.21 1.29
C ARG A 31 -22.59 -26.99 0.00
N VAL A 32 -22.43 -28.30 0.12
CA VAL A 32 -22.29 -29.17 -1.05
C VAL A 32 -23.50 -28.97 -1.97
N GLY A 33 -23.28 -28.82 -3.26
CA GLY A 33 -24.30 -28.58 -4.28
C GLY A 33 -24.80 -27.10 -4.37
N VAL A 34 -24.32 -26.20 -3.53
CA VAL A 34 -24.71 -24.78 -3.57
C VAL A 34 -23.51 -23.95 -4.04
N GLN A 35 -23.66 -23.29 -5.19
CA GLN A 35 -22.66 -22.34 -5.70
C GLN A 35 -22.91 -20.95 -5.09
N PRO A 36 -21.95 -20.35 -4.37
CA PRO A 36 -22.07 -18.98 -3.89
C PRO A 36 -22.13 -17.98 -5.05
N HIS A 37 -22.98 -16.97 -4.92
CA HIS A 37 -23.09 -15.87 -5.87
C HIS A 37 -22.72 -14.55 -5.18
N VAL A 38 -22.13 -13.63 -5.94
CA VAL A 38 -21.85 -12.25 -5.54
C VAL A 38 -22.40 -11.36 -6.64
N ASP A 39 -23.22 -10.41 -6.27
CA ASP A 39 -23.75 -9.42 -7.21
C ASP A 39 -22.63 -8.57 -7.80
N THR A 40 -22.85 -8.04 -9.00
CA THR A 40 -21.93 -7.14 -9.69
C THR A 40 -22.67 -6.13 -10.53
N PHE A 41 -22.16 -4.92 -10.63
CA PHE A 41 -22.66 -3.92 -11.57
C PHE A 41 -21.97 -3.98 -12.92
N GLY A 42 -20.87 -4.72 -13.07
CA GLY A 42 -20.01 -4.69 -14.25
C GLY A 42 -19.29 -3.36 -14.45
N MET A 43 -19.23 -2.50 -13.42
CA MET A 43 -18.64 -1.17 -13.48
C MET A 43 -17.18 -1.19 -13.03
N ARG A 44 -16.27 -0.62 -13.84
CA ARG A 44 -14.84 -0.53 -13.54
C ARG A 44 -14.48 0.75 -12.75
N LYS A 45 -15.29 1.14 -11.76
CA LYS A 45 -14.93 2.25 -10.87
C LYS A 45 -13.86 1.81 -9.88
N THR A 46 -12.70 2.43 -9.95
CA THR A 46 -11.50 2.02 -9.22
C THR A 46 -11.14 3.04 -8.13
N ALA A 47 -10.77 2.56 -6.94
CA ALA A 47 -10.01 3.33 -5.97
C ALA A 47 -8.52 3.05 -6.16
N HIS A 48 -7.73 4.08 -6.31
CA HIS A 48 -6.27 4.00 -6.39
C HIS A 48 -5.66 4.37 -5.05
N VAL A 49 -4.81 3.52 -4.52
CA VAL A 49 -4.20 3.71 -3.19
C VAL A 49 -2.70 3.50 -3.27
N PHE A 50 -1.92 4.50 -2.89
CA PHE A 50 -0.53 4.31 -2.51
C PHE A 50 -0.46 3.80 -1.08
N GLY A 51 0.40 2.83 -0.80
CA GLY A 51 0.65 2.31 0.53
C GLY A 51 2.12 2.15 0.83
N ALA A 52 2.47 2.20 2.11
CA ALA A 52 3.80 1.88 2.58
C ALA A 52 3.74 1.15 3.92
N VAL A 53 4.58 0.10 4.05
CA VAL A 53 4.71 -0.73 5.25
C VAL A 53 6.13 -0.63 5.78
N SER A 54 6.31 -0.36 7.07
CA SER A 54 7.64 -0.36 7.69
C SER A 54 8.10 -1.78 8.03
N VAL A 55 9.43 -1.97 7.98
CA VAL A 55 10.09 -3.22 8.37
C VAL A 55 10.57 -3.08 9.81
N GLU A 56 9.66 -3.37 10.73
CA GLU A 56 9.86 -3.33 12.17
C GLU A 56 9.03 -4.46 12.81
N GLU A 57 9.34 -4.90 14.03
CA GLU A 57 8.53 -5.88 14.79
C GLU A 57 7.06 -5.45 14.93
N ARG A 58 6.84 -4.14 15.05
CA ARG A 58 5.51 -3.52 15.02
C ARG A 58 5.37 -2.66 13.76
N PRO A 59 5.03 -3.25 12.61
CA PRO A 59 5.02 -2.55 11.34
C PRO A 59 4.00 -1.41 11.33
N ARG A 60 4.40 -0.31 10.72
CA ARG A 60 3.56 0.88 10.51
C ARG A 60 3.03 0.85 9.10
N PHE A 61 1.73 1.04 8.94
CA PHE A 61 1.10 1.19 7.65
C PHE A 61 0.74 2.66 7.39
N ARG A 62 1.05 3.14 6.20
CA ARG A 62 0.65 4.47 5.72
C ARG A 62 0.03 4.32 4.35
N TYR A 63 -1.01 5.09 4.07
CA TYR A 63 -1.70 5.06 2.79
C TYR A 63 -2.17 6.44 2.36
N LEU A 64 -2.46 6.59 1.07
CA LEU A 64 -3.05 7.76 0.46
C LEU A 64 -3.91 7.34 -0.72
N PHE A 65 -5.17 7.73 -0.74
CA PHE A 65 -6.00 7.61 -1.93
C PHE A 65 -5.55 8.65 -2.96
N ALA A 66 -5.52 8.25 -4.23
CA ALA A 66 -5.12 9.10 -5.34
C ALA A 66 -6.14 8.99 -6.48
N PRO A 67 -6.39 10.06 -7.22
CA PRO A 67 -7.29 10.01 -8.38
C PRO A 67 -6.69 9.18 -9.53
N VAL A 68 -5.37 9.14 -9.62
CA VAL A 68 -4.60 8.44 -10.65
C VAL A 68 -3.21 8.14 -10.12
N PHE A 69 -2.55 7.11 -10.66
CA PHE A 69 -1.14 6.82 -10.39
C PHE A 69 -0.24 7.53 -11.40
N ASN A 70 0.47 8.54 -10.95
CA ASN A 70 1.50 9.25 -11.73
C ASN A 70 2.52 9.92 -10.79
N GLY A 71 3.58 10.52 -11.36
CA GLY A 71 4.65 11.17 -10.60
C GLY A 71 4.16 12.32 -9.71
N ASP A 72 3.09 13.03 -10.07
CA ASP A 72 2.55 14.15 -9.29
C ASP A 72 1.84 13.63 -8.03
N THR A 73 0.96 12.63 -8.18
CA THR A 73 0.27 12.00 -7.05
C THR A 73 1.24 11.21 -6.18
N PHE A 74 2.27 10.62 -6.77
CA PHE A 74 3.35 10.00 -6.02
C PHE A 74 4.14 11.01 -5.18
N LEU A 75 4.43 12.20 -5.72
CA LEU A 75 5.06 13.28 -4.94
C LEU A 75 4.20 13.70 -3.73
N ILE A 76 2.87 13.77 -3.90
CA ILE A 76 1.95 14.04 -2.79
C ILE A 76 2.07 12.94 -1.72
N PHE A 77 2.15 11.68 -2.14
CA PHE A 77 2.35 10.56 -1.22
C PHE A 77 3.68 10.64 -0.47
N LEU A 78 4.79 10.98 -1.14
CA LEU A 78 6.08 11.18 -0.47
C LEU A 78 6.02 12.30 0.57
N LYS A 79 5.39 13.43 0.24
CA LYS A 79 5.18 14.55 1.18
C LYS A 79 4.34 14.11 2.39
N HIS A 80 3.29 13.31 2.16
CA HIS A 80 2.46 12.74 3.22
C HIS A 80 3.28 11.84 4.16
N LEU A 81 4.13 10.96 3.63
CA LEU A 81 5.00 10.10 4.44
C LEU A 81 5.96 10.91 5.30
N VAL A 82 6.64 11.90 4.70
CA VAL A 82 7.61 12.77 5.39
C VAL A 82 6.94 13.57 6.51
N LYS A 83 5.75 14.15 6.25
CA LYS A 83 4.99 14.91 7.25
C LYS A 83 4.65 14.06 8.49
N ARG A 84 4.38 12.76 8.29
CA ARG A 84 3.96 11.83 9.36
C ARG A 84 5.11 11.05 10.00
N SER A 85 6.35 11.29 9.61
CA SER A 85 7.51 10.62 10.19
C SER A 85 8.42 11.61 10.89
N ARG A 86 8.82 11.28 12.13
CA ARG A 86 9.88 12.00 12.85
C ARG A 86 11.27 11.46 12.50
N ARG A 87 11.34 10.24 11.97
CA ARG A 87 12.58 9.56 11.57
C ARG A 87 12.83 9.78 10.09
N LYS A 88 14.09 9.76 9.67
CA LYS A 88 14.45 9.72 8.25
C LYS A 88 13.88 8.46 7.62
N LEU A 89 13.24 8.59 6.46
CA LEU A 89 12.63 7.49 5.72
C LEU A 89 13.61 6.95 4.68
N PHE A 90 13.69 5.64 4.60
CA PHE A 90 14.35 4.89 3.53
C PHE A 90 13.26 4.11 2.82
N LEU A 91 12.72 4.68 1.75
CA LEU A 91 11.58 4.11 1.03
C LEU A 91 12.07 3.26 -0.14
N ILE A 92 11.74 1.99 -0.11
CA ILE A 92 12.06 1.01 -1.13
C ILE A 92 10.82 0.81 -2.00
N LEU A 93 10.98 0.91 -3.32
CA LEU A 93 9.92 0.89 -4.31
C LEU A 93 10.28 -0.08 -5.43
N ASP A 94 9.31 -0.56 -6.15
CA ASP A 94 9.51 -1.21 -7.42
C ASP A 94 9.90 -0.20 -8.53
N ASN A 95 9.98 -0.67 -9.77
CA ASN A 95 10.31 0.15 -10.94
C ASN A 95 9.06 0.65 -11.68
N GLY A 96 7.90 0.71 -11.03
CA GLY A 96 6.66 1.20 -11.63
C GLY A 96 6.79 2.61 -12.21
N PRO A 97 6.15 2.90 -13.35
CA PRO A 97 6.27 4.19 -14.04
C PRO A 97 5.69 5.35 -13.22
N CYS A 98 4.74 5.10 -12.34
CA CYS A 98 4.16 6.11 -11.45
C CYS A 98 5.16 6.68 -10.45
N HIS A 99 6.24 5.95 -10.16
CA HIS A 99 7.31 6.39 -9.28
C HIS A 99 8.33 7.34 -9.94
N ASN A 100 8.14 7.67 -11.23
CA ASN A 100 9.02 8.60 -11.95
C ASN A 100 8.58 10.03 -11.68
N LEU A 101 9.35 10.72 -10.85
CA LEU A 101 9.12 12.13 -10.52
C LEU A 101 9.50 13.03 -11.70
N LYS A 102 8.70 14.07 -11.93
CA LYS A 102 9.05 15.21 -12.78
C LYS A 102 10.13 16.08 -12.12
N ASP A 103 10.60 17.10 -12.80
CA ASP A 103 11.76 17.89 -12.34
C ASP A 103 11.50 18.63 -11.02
N ASP A 104 10.30 19.15 -10.79
CA ASP A 104 9.90 19.74 -9.51
C ASP A 104 9.90 18.72 -8.37
N GLY A 105 9.45 17.50 -8.64
CA GLY A 105 9.48 16.38 -7.70
C GLY A 105 10.90 15.91 -7.39
N LYS A 106 11.78 15.85 -8.40
CA LYS A 106 13.22 15.55 -8.21
C LYS A 106 13.90 16.64 -7.39
N ALA A 107 13.58 17.92 -7.67
CA ALA A 107 14.10 19.06 -6.91
C ALA A 107 13.62 19.03 -5.45
N TRP A 108 12.34 18.70 -5.22
CA TRP A 108 11.80 18.52 -3.87
C TRP A 108 12.53 17.37 -3.14
N LEU A 109 12.71 16.23 -3.78
CA LEU A 109 13.41 15.09 -3.20
C LEU A 109 14.87 15.45 -2.85
N GLY A 110 15.55 16.20 -3.71
CA GLY A 110 16.91 16.69 -3.48
C GLY A 110 17.01 17.55 -2.20
N ARG A 111 16.08 18.51 -2.04
CA ARG A 111 16.02 19.37 -0.83
C ARG A 111 15.67 18.60 0.44
N ASN A 112 14.96 17.46 0.31
CA ASN A 112 14.50 16.68 1.45
C ASN A 112 15.31 15.38 1.69
N ARG A 113 16.54 15.27 1.14
CA ARG A 113 17.40 14.09 1.34
C ARG A 113 17.70 13.77 2.81
N HIS A 114 17.67 14.77 3.67
CA HIS A 114 17.81 14.58 5.12
C HIS A 114 16.60 13.91 5.76
N ARG A 115 15.42 13.93 5.10
CA ARG A 115 14.15 13.37 5.59
C ARG A 115 13.75 12.07 4.89
N ILE A 116 14.08 11.92 3.59
CA ILE A 116 13.69 10.75 2.80
C ILE A 116 14.74 10.43 1.72
N GLU A 117 15.02 9.14 1.55
CA GLU A 117 15.78 8.59 0.43
C GLU A 117 14.97 7.47 -0.23
N LEU A 118 15.01 7.44 -1.57
CA LEU A 118 14.34 6.41 -2.37
C LEU A 118 15.34 5.36 -2.84
N PHE A 119 14.92 4.10 -2.80
CA PHE A 119 15.67 2.95 -3.31
C PHE A 119 14.76 2.15 -4.24
N ARG A 120 15.34 1.51 -5.25
CA ARG A 120 14.62 0.66 -6.18
C ARG A 120 14.92 -0.81 -5.90
N LEU A 121 13.85 -1.64 -5.96
CA LEU A 121 14.01 -3.08 -6.00
C LEU A 121 14.63 -3.52 -7.33
N PRO A 122 15.33 -4.66 -7.36
CA PRO A 122 15.70 -5.27 -8.63
C PRO A 122 14.45 -5.49 -9.51
N PRO A 123 14.59 -5.44 -10.85
CA PRO A 123 13.49 -5.76 -11.74
C PRO A 123 12.89 -7.15 -11.45
N TYR A 124 11.59 -7.31 -11.67
CA TYR A 124 10.86 -8.58 -11.53
C TYR A 124 10.99 -9.25 -10.15
N SER A 125 11.03 -8.47 -9.08
CA SER A 125 11.27 -8.96 -7.72
C SER A 125 10.09 -8.69 -6.75
N PRO A 126 8.83 -9.03 -7.06
CA PRO A 126 7.67 -8.75 -6.19
C PRO A 126 7.78 -9.45 -4.84
N ASN A 127 8.42 -10.62 -4.80
CA ASN A 127 8.62 -11.37 -3.55
C ASN A 127 9.44 -10.62 -2.50
N TYR A 128 10.15 -9.58 -2.89
CA TYR A 128 10.90 -8.71 -1.97
C TYR A 128 10.11 -7.50 -1.50
N ASN A 129 8.82 -7.37 -1.87
CA ASN A 129 7.97 -6.27 -1.44
C ASN A 129 6.92 -6.74 -0.40
N PRO A 130 7.11 -6.48 0.91
CA PRO A 130 6.14 -6.86 1.93
C PRO A 130 4.79 -6.14 1.80
N THR A 131 4.72 -5.04 1.06
CA THR A 131 3.48 -4.30 0.82
C THR A 131 2.47 -5.13 0.03
N GLU A 132 2.94 -6.06 -0.83
CA GLU A 132 2.10 -7.05 -1.49
C GLU A 132 1.30 -7.91 -0.49
N GLY A 133 1.90 -8.25 0.65
CA GLY A 133 1.21 -8.95 1.74
C GLY A 133 0.10 -8.11 2.35
N ALA A 134 0.33 -6.80 2.53
CA ALA A 134 -0.69 -5.88 3.01
C ALA A 134 -1.86 -5.78 2.02
N TRP A 135 -1.60 -5.76 0.72
CA TRP A 135 -2.64 -5.76 -0.30
C TRP A 135 -3.45 -7.06 -0.33
N LYS A 136 -2.80 -8.21 -0.18
CA LYS A 136 -3.50 -9.50 -0.05
C LYS A 136 -4.42 -9.51 1.16
N GLU A 137 -3.94 -9.06 2.31
CA GLU A 137 -4.73 -8.97 3.54
C GLU A 137 -5.87 -7.96 3.39
N THR A 138 -5.64 -6.81 2.74
CA THR A 138 -6.69 -5.84 2.43
C THR A 138 -7.79 -6.47 1.57
N LYS A 139 -7.43 -7.13 0.47
CA LYS A 139 -8.40 -7.77 -0.42
C LYS A 139 -9.22 -8.83 0.33
N LYS A 140 -8.56 -9.67 1.14
CA LYS A 140 -9.21 -10.70 1.95
C LYS A 140 -10.23 -10.12 2.94
N ARG A 141 -9.92 -9.00 3.58
CA ARG A 141 -10.78 -8.37 4.59
C ARG A 141 -11.87 -7.50 4.00
N THR A 142 -11.62 -6.92 2.82
CA THR A 142 -12.47 -5.85 2.29
C THR A 142 -13.21 -6.24 1.02
N THR A 143 -12.50 -6.75 -0.01
CA THR A 143 -13.06 -6.83 -1.37
C THR A 143 -13.33 -8.24 -1.87
N HIS A 144 -12.74 -9.29 -1.29
CA HIS A 144 -13.01 -10.65 -1.72
C HIS A 144 -14.46 -11.05 -1.42
N ASN A 145 -15.17 -11.48 -2.46
CA ASN A 145 -16.56 -11.95 -2.41
C ASN A 145 -17.52 -10.94 -1.76
N ARG A 146 -17.27 -9.64 -1.96
CA ARG A 146 -18.14 -8.57 -1.46
C ARG A 146 -18.68 -7.73 -2.60
N PHE A 147 -19.97 -7.42 -2.49
CA PHE A 147 -20.65 -6.46 -3.33
C PHE A 147 -20.76 -5.11 -2.59
N PHE A 148 -20.39 -4.03 -3.28
CA PHE A 148 -20.53 -2.67 -2.78
C PHE A 148 -21.52 -1.92 -3.66
N ARG A 149 -22.52 -1.29 -3.06
CA ARG A 149 -23.53 -0.52 -3.81
C ARG A 149 -22.98 0.79 -4.36
N THR A 150 -22.03 1.39 -3.65
CA THR A 150 -21.45 2.68 -4.01
C THR A 150 -19.92 2.68 -3.83
N THR A 151 -19.26 3.64 -4.49
CA THR A 151 -17.82 3.87 -4.27
C THR A 151 -17.52 4.26 -2.84
N ASP A 152 -18.41 5.02 -2.20
CA ASP A 152 -18.23 5.49 -0.82
C ASP A 152 -18.28 4.33 0.18
N GLU A 153 -19.17 3.36 -0.05
CA GLU A 153 -19.25 2.14 0.78
C GLU A 153 -17.94 1.33 0.68
N ARG A 154 -17.41 1.15 -0.54
CA ARG A 154 -16.11 0.49 -0.76
C ARG A 154 -14.99 1.26 -0.07
N ASP A 155 -14.93 2.57 -0.27
CA ASP A 155 -13.85 3.41 0.27
C ASP A 155 -13.89 3.45 1.80
N ALA A 156 -15.07 3.51 2.40
CA ALA A 156 -15.25 3.41 3.84
C ALA A 156 -14.77 2.05 4.38
N ALA A 157 -15.06 0.94 3.67
CA ALA A 157 -14.58 -0.39 4.06
C ALA A 157 -13.05 -0.50 3.95
N LEU A 158 -12.43 0.09 2.90
CA LEU A 158 -10.97 0.18 2.76
C LEU A 158 -10.35 0.99 3.91
N VAL A 159 -10.90 2.16 4.22
CA VAL A 159 -10.44 3.01 5.33
C VAL A 159 -10.53 2.25 6.66
N GLY A 160 -11.63 1.52 6.90
CA GLY A 160 -11.78 0.67 8.10
C GLY A 160 -10.64 -0.36 8.22
N THR A 161 -10.31 -1.06 7.12
CA THR A 161 -9.22 -2.04 7.08
C THR A 161 -7.85 -1.36 7.30
N PHE A 162 -7.59 -0.23 6.67
CA PHE A 162 -6.33 0.50 6.83
C PHE A 162 -6.17 1.07 8.25
N THR A 163 -7.25 1.53 8.85
CA THR A 163 -7.27 1.95 10.26
C THR A 163 -6.96 0.77 11.19
N ALA A 164 -7.51 -0.42 10.90
CA ALA A 164 -7.17 -1.63 11.65
C ALA A 164 -5.68 -1.99 11.55
N PHE A 165 -5.05 -1.85 10.38
CA PHE A 165 -3.60 -2.05 10.23
C PHE A 165 -2.78 -1.02 11.02
N GLN A 166 -3.27 0.21 11.14
CA GLN A 166 -2.59 1.27 11.90
C GLN A 166 -2.72 1.08 13.41
N SER A 167 -3.86 0.60 13.88
CA SER A 167 -4.14 0.38 15.31
C SER A 167 -3.63 -0.97 15.82
N ASN A 168 -3.60 -1.99 14.95
CA ASN A 168 -3.14 -3.34 15.28
C ASN A 168 -2.04 -3.83 14.32
N PRO A 169 -0.76 -3.51 14.60
CA PRO A 169 0.38 -3.91 13.76
C PRO A 169 0.53 -5.42 13.57
N VAL A 170 0.00 -6.24 14.48
CA VAL A 170 0.08 -7.72 14.39
C VAL A 170 -0.53 -8.24 13.10
N LEU A 171 -1.54 -7.55 12.55
CA LEU A 171 -2.19 -7.93 11.29
C LEU A 171 -1.22 -7.94 10.09
N LEU A 172 -0.13 -7.18 10.17
CA LEU A 172 0.88 -7.10 9.11
C LEU A 172 2.21 -7.74 9.51
N ALA A 173 2.42 -8.08 10.78
CA ALA A 173 3.70 -8.57 11.28
C ALA A 173 4.20 -9.81 10.53
N GLY A 174 3.32 -10.79 10.23
CA GLY A 174 3.67 -11.98 9.48
C GLY A 174 4.15 -11.72 8.05
N HIS A 175 3.70 -10.61 7.44
CA HIS A 175 4.11 -10.22 6.08
C HIS A 175 5.47 -9.54 6.03
N VAL A 176 5.92 -8.94 7.14
CA VAL A 176 7.21 -8.24 7.21
C VAL A 176 8.30 -9.03 7.92
N ALA A 177 7.95 -10.07 8.69
CA ALA A 177 8.89 -10.82 9.55
C ALA A 177 10.16 -11.30 8.82
N ARG A 178 10.06 -11.72 7.58
CA ARG A 178 11.21 -12.19 6.78
C ARG A 178 12.15 -11.07 6.30
N PHE A 179 11.81 -9.81 6.55
CA PHE A 179 12.59 -8.63 6.11
C PHE A 179 13.26 -7.91 7.30
N ILE A 180 12.94 -8.30 8.53
CA ILE A 180 13.56 -7.79 9.77
C ILE A 180 14.87 -8.53 10.00
#